data_c2776575f2fa003b5216d57d55cbf547
#
_entry.id   c2776575f2fa003b5216d57d55cbf547
#
_cell.length_a   1.000
_cell.length_b   1.000
_cell.length_c   1.000
_cell.angle_alpha   90.00
_cell.angle_beta   90.00
_cell.angle_gamma   90.00
#
_symmetry.space_group_name_H-M   'P 1'
#
loop_
_entity.id
_entity.type
_entity.pdbx_description
1 polymer ?
#
loop_
_entity_poly.entity_id
_entity_poly.type
_entity_poly.pdbx_seq_one_letter_code
_entity_poly.pdbx_strand_id
1 'polypeptide(L)'
;FMNMSDGTFEANTSVCEKRMISDIVPSWINTNCIKCNMCSLVCPHGVIRPFKLSEEEYLKAPSFIKERCVDNYIIGISVKDCTGCGLCMKTCPKSALISERLVNKLDEQEVFDYLQNNIKCKEENVFNIKNSQFREPKLQFSGACAGCGQPAYIKLLTQLFDNVVISNATGCSSIYGASAPSMPYKIPWASSLFEDNAEYGYGMLVSNQVMRNKIKDIFSKYDDELFKKWLDNPNDYKITKEVYDNIDFSKYSELIPYKDYIVSRNIWTIGGDGWAYDIGFGGIDHVLASNDNVKIL
;
A
#
# COMPACT_ATOMS: atom_id res chain seq x y z
N PHE A 1 -15.41 -8.62 16.93
CA PHE A 1 -16.13 -7.37 17.29
C PHE A 1 -15.90 -6.94 18.75
N MET A 2 -15.72 -7.86 19.71
CA MET A 2 -15.51 -7.46 21.12
C MET A 2 -14.28 -6.57 21.33
N ASN A 3 -13.22 -6.73 20.49
CA ASN A 3 -11.99 -5.95 20.57
C ASN A 3 -12.03 -4.66 19.71
N MET A 4 -13.19 -4.31 19.16
CA MET A 4 -13.41 -3.19 18.23
C MET A 4 -14.46 -2.21 18.77
N SER A 5 -14.67 -2.22 20.10
CA SER A 5 -15.69 -1.40 20.75
C SER A 5 -15.42 0.11 20.71
N ASP A 6 -14.16 0.50 20.43
CA ASP A 6 -13.72 1.88 20.27
C ASP A 6 -13.81 2.39 18.81
N GLY A 7 -14.31 1.55 17.87
CA GLY A 7 -14.40 1.88 16.45
C GLY A 7 -13.10 1.67 15.67
N THR A 8 -12.06 1.17 16.32
CA THR A 8 -10.78 0.83 15.66
C THR A 8 -10.84 -0.59 15.11
N PHE A 9 -10.45 -0.76 13.84
CA PHE A 9 -10.39 -2.07 13.18
C PHE A 9 -8.95 -2.45 12.87
N GLU A 10 -8.64 -3.74 13.05
CA GLU A 10 -7.33 -4.27 12.71
C GLU A 10 -7.08 -4.19 11.20
N ALA A 11 -5.91 -3.69 10.80
CA ALA A 11 -5.51 -3.57 9.41
C ALA A 11 -5.20 -4.94 8.79
N ASN A 12 -5.32 -5.04 7.45
CA ASN A 12 -4.90 -6.22 6.67
C ASN A 12 -5.69 -7.51 6.97
N THR A 13 -6.87 -7.44 7.54
CA THR A 13 -7.69 -8.63 7.84
C THR A 13 -8.28 -9.29 6.59
N SER A 14 -8.31 -8.58 5.45
CA SER A 14 -8.74 -9.13 4.15
C SER A 14 -7.93 -10.34 3.68
N VAL A 15 -6.70 -10.51 4.16
CA VAL A 15 -5.87 -11.69 3.83
C VAL A 15 -6.47 -13.00 4.31
N CYS A 16 -7.32 -12.96 5.33
CA CYS A 16 -7.99 -14.13 5.90
C CYS A 16 -9.27 -14.51 5.14
N GLU A 17 -9.82 -13.57 4.36
CA GLU A 17 -11.08 -13.77 3.63
C GLU A 17 -10.80 -14.30 2.22
N LYS A 18 -10.90 -15.58 2.00
CA LYS A 18 -10.70 -16.22 0.68
C LYS A 18 -12.06 -16.39 -0.01
N ARG A 19 -12.52 -15.38 -0.74
CA ARG A 19 -13.89 -15.29 -1.30
C ARG A 19 -14.16 -16.29 -2.41
N MET A 20 -13.17 -16.66 -3.22
CA MET A 20 -13.27 -17.62 -4.32
C MET A 20 -14.43 -17.30 -5.30
N ILE A 21 -14.61 -16.00 -5.64
CA ILE A 21 -15.78 -15.52 -6.40
C ILE A 21 -15.67 -15.74 -7.90
N SER A 22 -14.52 -16.15 -8.41
CA SER A 22 -14.32 -16.39 -9.86
C SER A 22 -14.01 -17.84 -10.13
N ASP A 23 -14.71 -18.43 -11.10
CA ASP A 23 -14.41 -19.77 -11.63
C ASP A 23 -13.17 -19.79 -12.55
N ILE A 24 -12.77 -18.61 -13.04
CA ILE A 24 -11.69 -18.44 -14.01
C ILE A 24 -10.60 -17.54 -13.41
N VAL A 25 -9.37 -18.03 -13.44
CA VAL A 25 -8.21 -17.32 -12.89
C VAL A 25 -7.06 -17.31 -13.91
N PRO A 26 -6.11 -16.35 -13.82
CA PRO A 26 -4.92 -16.37 -14.65
C PRO A 26 -3.97 -17.51 -14.22
N SER A 27 -3.38 -18.16 -15.20
CA SER A 27 -2.29 -19.11 -15.04
C SER A 27 -1.04 -18.57 -15.73
N TRP A 28 0.09 -18.62 -15.04
CA TRP A 28 1.35 -18.06 -15.54
C TRP A 28 2.17 -19.06 -16.34
N ILE A 29 2.55 -18.67 -17.57
CA ILE A 29 3.48 -19.40 -18.45
C ILE A 29 4.85 -18.72 -18.33
N ASN A 30 5.71 -19.28 -17.52
CA ASN A 30 7.01 -18.69 -17.18
C ASN A 30 7.95 -18.50 -18.41
N THR A 31 7.90 -19.40 -19.38
CA THR A 31 8.72 -19.36 -20.61
C THR A 31 8.38 -18.16 -21.51
N ASN A 32 7.16 -17.66 -21.47
CA ASN A 32 6.72 -16.52 -22.26
C ASN A 32 6.93 -15.17 -21.55
N CYS A 33 7.26 -15.20 -20.26
CA CYS A 33 7.30 -14.01 -19.41
C CYS A 33 8.57 -13.18 -19.62
N ILE A 34 8.40 -11.91 -19.99
CA ILE A 34 9.51 -10.93 -20.11
C ILE A 34 9.78 -10.15 -18.82
N LYS A 35 9.18 -10.52 -17.71
CA LYS A 35 9.41 -9.94 -16.37
C LYS A 35 9.14 -8.43 -16.30
N CYS A 36 8.15 -7.92 -17.05
CA CYS A 36 7.82 -6.50 -17.11
C CYS A 36 6.95 -5.99 -15.94
N ASN A 37 6.32 -6.89 -15.19
CA ASN A 37 5.43 -6.63 -14.04
C ASN A 37 4.14 -5.85 -14.35
N MET A 38 3.78 -5.65 -15.63
CA MET A 38 2.56 -4.94 -16.01
C MET A 38 1.29 -5.62 -15.48
N CYS A 39 1.28 -6.95 -15.41
CA CYS A 39 0.16 -7.71 -14.85
C CYS A 39 -0.08 -7.42 -13.36
N SER A 40 0.98 -7.20 -12.60
CA SER A 40 0.89 -6.77 -11.21
C SER A 40 0.40 -5.33 -11.10
N LEU A 41 0.96 -4.43 -11.93
CA LEU A 41 0.60 -3.00 -11.92
C LEU A 41 -0.90 -2.79 -12.10
N VAL A 42 -1.50 -3.44 -13.10
CA VAL A 42 -2.92 -3.25 -13.44
C VAL A 42 -3.89 -4.03 -12.55
N CYS A 43 -3.39 -4.95 -11.71
CA CYS A 43 -4.26 -5.74 -10.86
C CYS A 43 -4.87 -4.90 -9.74
N PRO A 44 -6.20 -4.65 -9.73
CA PRO A 44 -6.84 -3.78 -8.74
C PRO A 44 -6.88 -4.41 -7.35
N HIS A 45 -6.82 -5.74 -7.26
CA HIS A 45 -6.94 -6.47 -5.99
C HIS A 45 -5.60 -6.90 -5.41
N GLY A 46 -4.47 -6.61 -6.09
CA GLY A 46 -3.14 -7.00 -5.63
C GLY A 46 -2.92 -8.52 -5.54
N VAL A 47 -3.71 -9.31 -6.27
CA VAL A 47 -3.67 -10.78 -6.23
C VAL A 47 -2.55 -11.38 -7.05
N ILE A 48 -1.97 -10.63 -7.99
CA ILE A 48 -0.84 -11.06 -8.82
C ILE A 48 0.38 -10.22 -8.47
N ARG A 49 1.45 -10.86 -8.06
CA ARG A 49 2.66 -10.19 -7.59
C ARG A 49 3.92 -10.85 -8.15
N PRO A 50 4.91 -10.06 -8.60
CA PRO A 50 6.24 -10.55 -8.92
C PRO A 50 7.07 -10.69 -7.65
N PHE A 51 7.89 -11.72 -7.62
CA PHE A 51 8.91 -11.92 -6.58
C PHE A 51 10.26 -12.14 -7.23
N LYS A 52 11.31 -11.57 -6.64
CA LYS A 52 12.70 -11.78 -7.03
C LYS A 52 13.43 -12.33 -5.81
N LEU A 53 13.81 -13.59 -5.88
CA LEU A 53 14.49 -14.28 -4.79
C LEU A 53 15.97 -13.91 -4.78
N SER A 54 16.55 -13.75 -3.60
CA SER A 54 17.99 -13.78 -3.44
C SER A 54 18.51 -15.21 -3.61
N GLU A 55 19.82 -15.39 -3.79
CA GLU A 55 20.45 -16.71 -3.84
C GLU A 55 20.11 -17.55 -2.60
N GLU A 56 20.17 -16.93 -1.43
CA GLU A 56 19.86 -17.58 -0.15
C GLU A 56 18.37 -17.99 -0.06
N GLU A 57 17.45 -17.09 -0.47
CA GLU A 57 16.00 -17.35 -0.51
C GLU A 57 15.70 -18.50 -1.51
N TYR A 58 16.36 -18.50 -2.67
CA TYR A 58 16.20 -19.56 -3.66
C TYR A 58 16.71 -20.92 -3.15
N LEU A 59 17.86 -20.95 -2.50
CA LEU A 59 18.41 -22.21 -1.94
C LEU A 59 17.50 -22.81 -0.88
N LYS A 60 16.88 -21.97 -0.03
CA LYS A 60 15.94 -22.39 1.02
C LYS A 60 14.54 -22.73 0.51
N ALA A 61 14.20 -22.30 -0.71
CA ALA A 61 12.86 -22.50 -1.25
C ALA A 61 12.58 -24.00 -1.50
N PRO A 62 11.33 -24.46 -1.30
CA PRO A 62 10.93 -25.82 -1.62
C PRO A 62 10.92 -26.07 -3.14
N SER A 63 10.89 -27.36 -3.54
CA SER A 63 10.97 -27.78 -4.95
C SER A 63 9.88 -27.15 -5.81
N PHE A 64 8.65 -27.10 -5.32
CA PHE A 64 7.52 -26.55 -6.07
C PHE A 64 7.65 -25.04 -6.39
N ILE A 65 8.47 -24.28 -5.62
CA ILE A 65 8.84 -22.89 -5.94
C ILE A 65 9.99 -22.88 -6.96
N LYS A 66 11.04 -23.69 -6.74
CA LYS A 66 12.23 -23.74 -7.62
C LYS A 66 11.87 -24.10 -9.05
N GLU A 67 10.99 -25.08 -9.24
CA GLU A 67 10.51 -25.55 -10.56
C GLU A 67 9.77 -24.47 -11.35
N ARG A 68 9.11 -23.52 -10.65
CA ARG A 68 8.41 -22.41 -11.27
C ARG A 68 9.27 -21.17 -11.50
N CYS A 69 10.41 -21.05 -10.80
CA CYS A 69 11.32 -19.89 -10.94
C CYS A 69 12.04 -19.87 -12.28
N VAL A 70 12.23 -18.67 -12.82
CA VAL A 70 13.09 -18.38 -13.97
C VAL A 70 14.06 -17.26 -13.61
N ASP A 71 15.36 -17.54 -13.53
CA ASP A 71 16.40 -16.59 -13.10
C ASP A 71 16.03 -15.90 -11.76
N ASN A 72 15.70 -16.69 -10.75
CA ASN A 72 15.29 -16.24 -9.43
C ASN A 72 14.04 -15.32 -9.43
N TYR A 73 13.25 -15.36 -10.50
CA TYR A 73 12.01 -14.58 -10.64
C TYR A 73 10.80 -15.51 -10.76
N ILE A 74 9.71 -15.15 -10.10
CA ILE A 74 8.44 -15.87 -10.12
C ILE A 74 7.27 -14.92 -10.00
N ILE A 75 6.16 -15.22 -10.66
CA ILE A 75 4.85 -14.57 -10.45
C ILE A 75 4.03 -15.44 -9.48
N GLY A 76 3.67 -14.89 -8.34
CA GLY A 76 2.69 -15.48 -7.42
C GLY A 76 1.30 -14.95 -7.71
N ILE A 77 0.30 -15.84 -7.65
CA ILE A 77 -1.11 -15.51 -7.90
C ILE A 77 -1.97 -16.03 -6.77
N SER A 78 -2.60 -15.12 -6.01
CA SER A 78 -3.61 -15.49 -5.01
C SER A 78 -4.92 -15.82 -5.71
N VAL A 79 -5.07 -17.05 -6.14
CA VAL A 79 -6.19 -17.50 -6.96
C VAL A 79 -7.53 -17.44 -6.22
N LYS A 80 -7.51 -17.62 -4.90
CA LYS A 80 -8.72 -17.55 -4.04
C LYS A 80 -9.23 -16.13 -3.84
N ASP A 81 -8.39 -15.12 -4.08
CA ASP A 81 -8.72 -13.70 -3.97
C ASP A 81 -8.93 -13.05 -5.36
N CYS A 82 -8.73 -13.81 -6.44
CA CYS A 82 -8.90 -13.32 -7.80
C CYS A 82 -10.37 -13.09 -8.14
N THR A 83 -10.69 -11.95 -8.75
CA THR A 83 -12.05 -11.58 -9.19
C THR A 83 -12.33 -11.94 -10.65
N GLY A 84 -11.38 -12.57 -11.37
CA GLY A 84 -11.55 -12.99 -12.75
C GLY A 84 -11.67 -11.88 -13.79
N CYS A 85 -11.29 -10.65 -13.47
CA CYS A 85 -11.50 -9.48 -14.34
C CYS A 85 -10.72 -9.51 -15.68
N GLY A 86 -9.71 -10.35 -15.82
CA GLY A 86 -8.94 -10.54 -17.05
C GLY A 86 -7.93 -9.44 -17.41
N LEU A 87 -7.83 -8.33 -16.65
CA LEU A 87 -6.94 -7.21 -16.97
C LEU A 87 -5.47 -7.62 -17.12
N CYS A 88 -4.98 -8.50 -16.24
CA CYS A 88 -3.60 -8.97 -16.29
C CYS A 88 -3.28 -9.76 -17.58
N MET A 89 -4.23 -10.56 -18.07
CA MET A 89 -4.09 -11.29 -19.33
C MET A 89 -4.14 -10.34 -20.53
N LYS A 90 -5.10 -9.40 -20.54
CA LYS A 90 -5.26 -8.41 -21.60
C LYS A 90 -4.05 -7.47 -21.75
N THR A 91 -3.42 -7.13 -20.63
CA THR A 91 -2.26 -6.22 -20.62
C THR A 91 -0.95 -6.92 -20.95
N CYS A 92 -0.89 -8.25 -20.88
CA CYS A 92 0.35 -9.00 -21.09
C CYS A 92 0.78 -9.00 -22.56
N PRO A 93 1.92 -8.35 -22.92
CA PRO A 93 2.32 -8.20 -24.33
C PRO A 93 2.85 -9.50 -24.95
N LYS A 94 3.10 -10.52 -24.13
CA LYS A 94 3.64 -11.82 -24.55
C LYS A 94 2.70 -12.99 -24.27
N SER A 95 1.46 -12.73 -23.91
CA SER A 95 0.46 -13.75 -23.56
C SER A 95 1.02 -14.78 -22.56
N ALA A 96 1.83 -14.29 -21.60
CA ALA A 96 2.40 -15.11 -20.54
C ALA A 96 1.41 -15.45 -19.43
N LEU A 97 0.16 -15.00 -19.55
CA LEU A 97 -0.96 -15.30 -18.67
C LEU A 97 -2.12 -15.79 -19.51
N ILE A 98 -2.60 -16.97 -19.18
CA ILE A 98 -3.76 -17.59 -19.85
C ILE A 98 -4.88 -17.81 -18.85
N SER A 99 -6.09 -18.01 -19.38
CA SER A 99 -7.30 -18.28 -18.60
C SER A 99 -7.37 -19.76 -18.24
N GLU A 100 -7.56 -20.08 -16.97
CA GLU A 100 -7.72 -21.45 -16.47
C GLU A 100 -8.86 -21.51 -15.44
N ARG A 101 -9.43 -22.70 -15.25
CA ARG A 101 -10.42 -22.91 -14.21
C ARG A 101 -9.78 -22.92 -12.83
N LEU A 102 -10.38 -22.23 -11.86
CA LEU A 102 -9.89 -22.15 -10.48
C LEU A 102 -9.62 -23.53 -9.87
N VAL A 103 -10.52 -24.51 -10.13
CA VAL A 103 -10.40 -25.87 -9.58
C VAL A 103 -9.11 -26.58 -9.98
N ASN A 104 -8.51 -26.18 -11.11
CA ASN A 104 -7.25 -26.75 -11.62
C ASN A 104 -6.01 -25.98 -11.13
N LYS A 105 -6.20 -24.91 -10.36
CA LYS A 105 -5.13 -23.96 -9.96
C LYS A 105 -5.10 -23.68 -8.46
N LEU A 106 -5.75 -24.49 -7.65
CA LEU A 106 -5.78 -24.29 -6.21
C LEU A 106 -4.38 -24.39 -5.55
N ASP A 107 -3.48 -25.14 -6.15
CA ASP A 107 -2.07 -25.25 -5.75
C ASP A 107 -1.29 -23.91 -5.89
N GLU A 108 -1.70 -23.03 -6.79
CA GLU A 108 -1.11 -21.70 -6.94
C GLU A 108 -1.30 -20.82 -5.69
N GLN A 109 -2.32 -21.11 -4.87
CA GLN A 109 -2.50 -20.40 -3.60
C GLN A 109 -1.36 -20.71 -2.62
N GLU A 110 -0.92 -21.96 -2.55
CA GLU A 110 0.22 -22.35 -1.68
C GLU A 110 1.52 -21.69 -2.14
N VAL A 111 1.69 -21.58 -3.47
CA VAL A 111 2.84 -20.85 -4.06
C VAL A 111 2.80 -19.38 -3.63
N PHE A 112 1.65 -18.71 -3.77
CA PHE A 112 1.50 -17.31 -3.40
C PHE A 112 1.75 -17.10 -1.89
N ASP A 113 1.14 -17.93 -1.05
CA ASP A 113 1.24 -17.82 0.41
C ASP A 113 2.69 -18.04 0.88
N TYR A 114 3.41 -19.02 0.27
CA TYR A 114 4.83 -19.21 0.54
C TYR A 114 5.64 -17.96 0.17
N LEU A 115 5.46 -17.45 -1.04
CA LEU A 115 6.19 -16.29 -1.55
C LEU A 115 5.94 -15.04 -0.70
N GLN A 116 4.69 -14.79 -0.34
CA GLN A 116 4.33 -13.62 0.47
C GLN A 116 4.94 -13.67 1.88
N ASN A 117 5.06 -14.85 2.47
CA ASN A 117 5.52 -15.01 3.85
C ASN A 117 7.04 -15.17 3.97
N ASN A 118 7.73 -15.63 2.93
CA ASN A 118 9.14 -16.01 3.02
C ASN A 118 10.09 -15.16 2.16
N ILE A 119 9.59 -14.46 1.13
CA ILE A 119 10.44 -13.68 0.22
C ILE A 119 10.33 -12.20 0.58
N LYS A 120 11.49 -11.60 0.85
CA LYS A 120 11.57 -10.17 1.20
C LYS A 120 11.31 -9.29 -0.02
N CYS A 121 10.53 -8.24 0.19
CA CYS A 121 10.32 -7.21 -0.84
C CYS A 121 11.65 -6.54 -1.20
N LYS A 122 11.82 -6.21 -2.49
CA LYS A 122 12.99 -5.47 -2.97
C LYS A 122 12.63 -3.98 -3.11
N GLU A 123 13.52 -3.12 -2.67
CA GLU A 123 13.27 -1.67 -2.58
C GLU A 123 14.14 -0.83 -3.54
N GLU A 124 14.70 -1.47 -4.58
CA GLU A 124 15.56 -0.79 -5.55
C GLU A 124 14.74 0.11 -6.49
N ASN A 125 15.12 1.38 -6.61
CA ASN A 125 14.56 2.35 -7.57
C ASN A 125 13.05 2.21 -7.81
N VAL A 126 12.25 2.51 -6.79
CA VAL A 126 10.80 2.31 -6.79
C VAL A 126 10.03 3.17 -7.82
N PHE A 127 10.63 4.26 -8.31
CA PHE A 127 10.02 5.13 -9.33
C PHE A 127 10.14 4.58 -10.76
N ASN A 128 10.40 3.30 -10.90
CA ASN A 128 10.29 2.56 -12.16
C ASN A 128 9.13 1.57 -12.05
N ILE A 129 8.29 1.48 -13.08
CA ILE A 129 7.09 0.61 -13.11
C ILE A 129 7.42 -0.83 -12.71
N LYS A 130 8.47 -1.41 -13.31
CA LYS A 130 8.88 -2.77 -13.02
C LYS A 130 9.27 -2.97 -11.55
N ASN A 131 10.07 -2.04 -11.02
CA ASN A 131 10.64 -2.17 -9.67
C ASN A 131 9.62 -1.85 -8.59
N SER A 132 8.71 -0.89 -8.81
CA SER A 132 7.65 -0.56 -7.84
C SER A 132 6.83 -1.79 -7.45
N GLN A 133 6.63 -2.73 -8.39
CA GLN A 133 5.80 -3.91 -8.16
C GLN A 133 6.46 -4.98 -7.29
N PHE A 134 7.77 -4.93 -7.06
CA PHE A 134 8.44 -5.79 -6.07
C PHE A 134 8.19 -5.35 -4.62
N ARG A 135 7.75 -4.08 -4.41
CA ARG A 135 7.32 -3.63 -3.08
C ARG A 135 5.96 -4.24 -2.72
N GLU A 136 5.80 -4.48 -1.44
CA GLU A 136 4.52 -4.97 -0.92
C GLU A 136 3.43 -3.91 -1.10
N PRO A 137 2.31 -4.26 -1.75
CA PRO A 137 1.15 -3.36 -1.81
C PRO A 137 0.52 -3.22 -0.42
N LYS A 138 0.11 -2.00 -0.05
CA LYS A 138 -0.55 -1.73 1.22
C LYS A 138 -2.08 -1.63 1.11
N LEU A 139 -2.61 -1.96 -0.08
CA LEU A 139 -4.01 -2.22 -0.36
C LEU A 139 -4.09 -3.54 -1.12
N GLN A 140 -4.67 -4.58 -0.52
CA GLN A 140 -4.82 -5.91 -1.12
C GLN A 140 -6.16 -6.56 -0.77
N PHE A 141 -6.67 -7.36 -1.71
CA PHE A 141 -7.84 -8.20 -1.52
C PHE A 141 -9.10 -7.42 -1.10
N SER A 142 -9.24 -6.19 -1.65
CA SER A 142 -10.41 -5.36 -1.39
C SER A 142 -11.69 -5.92 -2.02
N GLY A 143 -12.85 -5.53 -1.48
CA GLY A 143 -14.16 -5.85 -2.03
C GLY A 143 -14.57 -4.99 -3.23
N ALA A 144 -13.64 -4.29 -3.89
CA ALA A 144 -13.94 -3.51 -5.10
C ALA A 144 -14.43 -4.40 -6.24
N CYS A 145 -15.19 -3.81 -7.17
CA CYS A 145 -15.69 -4.51 -8.34
C CYS A 145 -14.58 -5.14 -9.18
N ALA A 146 -14.87 -6.24 -9.84
CA ALA A 146 -13.93 -6.89 -10.75
C ALA A 146 -13.48 -5.90 -11.85
N GLY A 147 -12.17 -5.66 -11.94
CA GLY A 147 -11.60 -4.72 -12.92
C GLY A 147 -11.79 -3.24 -12.60
N CYS A 148 -12.18 -2.87 -11.39
CA CYS A 148 -12.23 -1.47 -10.96
C CYS A 148 -10.84 -0.81 -11.11
N GLY A 149 -10.79 0.38 -11.76
CA GLY A 149 -9.52 1.08 -12.00
C GLY A 149 -8.92 1.72 -10.75
N GLN A 150 -9.73 2.21 -9.84
CA GLN A 150 -9.29 3.01 -8.69
C GLN A 150 -8.33 2.29 -7.74
N PRO A 151 -8.58 1.03 -7.29
CA PRO A 151 -7.68 0.38 -6.33
C PRO A 151 -6.26 0.16 -6.87
N ALA A 152 -6.07 0.04 -8.19
CA ALA A 152 -4.75 -0.11 -8.79
C ALA A 152 -3.88 1.14 -8.59
N TYR A 153 -4.46 2.34 -8.69
CA TYR A 153 -3.77 3.61 -8.42
C TYR A 153 -3.41 3.75 -6.94
N ILE A 154 -4.36 3.47 -6.03
CA ILE A 154 -4.10 3.53 -4.60
C ILE A 154 -3.03 2.51 -4.20
N LYS A 155 -3.09 1.29 -4.73
CA LYS A 155 -2.05 0.27 -4.55
C LYS A 155 -0.69 0.79 -4.99
N LEU A 156 -0.58 1.36 -6.20
CA LEU A 156 0.66 1.94 -6.72
C LEU A 156 1.17 3.07 -5.83
N LEU A 157 0.30 3.98 -5.40
CA LEU A 157 0.65 5.05 -4.46
C LEU A 157 1.34 4.48 -3.21
N THR A 158 0.78 3.42 -2.63
CA THR A 158 1.35 2.78 -1.44
C THR A 158 2.67 2.02 -1.71
N GLN A 159 2.96 1.70 -2.96
CA GLN A 159 4.22 1.09 -3.38
C GLN A 159 5.30 2.14 -3.70
N LEU A 160 4.91 3.36 -4.07
CA LEU A 160 5.84 4.45 -4.39
C LEU A 160 6.28 5.24 -3.16
N PHE A 161 5.38 5.43 -2.19
CA PHE A 161 5.62 6.30 -1.04
C PHE A 161 5.63 5.52 0.28
N ASP A 162 6.52 5.92 1.17
CA ASP A 162 6.61 5.37 2.52
C ASP A 162 5.70 6.14 3.48
N ASN A 163 5.29 5.48 4.57
CA ASN A 163 4.51 6.05 5.68
C ASN A 163 3.29 6.87 5.20
N VAL A 164 2.52 6.27 4.29
CA VAL A 164 1.31 6.87 3.73
C VAL A 164 0.19 6.84 4.75
N VAL A 165 -0.50 7.96 4.89
CA VAL A 165 -1.76 8.10 5.64
C VAL A 165 -2.81 8.64 4.67
N ILE A 166 -4.01 8.05 4.68
CA ILE A 166 -5.06 8.38 3.73
C ILE A 166 -6.25 9.03 4.44
N SER A 167 -6.66 10.20 3.93
CA SER A 167 -7.98 10.77 4.10
C SER A 167 -8.84 10.37 2.90
N ASN A 168 -9.95 9.69 3.13
CA ASN A 168 -10.78 9.12 2.07
C ASN A 168 -12.19 9.71 2.07
N ALA A 169 -12.65 10.19 0.92
CA ALA A 169 -14.04 10.61 0.78
C ALA A 169 -15.00 9.42 0.87
N THR A 170 -16.16 9.61 1.48
CA THR A 170 -17.25 8.62 1.42
C THR A 170 -17.60 8.32 -0.04
N GLY A 171 -17.78 7.05 -0.36
CA GLY A 171 -18.04 6.56 -1.72
C GLY A 171 -17.56 5.12 -1.89
N CYS A 172 -17.31 4.68 -3.12
CA CYS A 172 -16.83 3.31 -3.38
C CYS A 172 -15.54 2.99 -2.63
N SER A 173 -14.60 3.93 -2.58
CA SER A 173 -13.30 3.72 -1.92
C SER A 173 -13.42 3.53 -0.41
N SER A 174 -14.35 4.20 0.26
CA SER A 174 -14.63 3.96 1.68
C SER A 174 -15.31 2.61 1.89
N ILE A 175 -16.19 2.19 0.99
CA ILE A 175 -16.91 0.92 1.10
C ILE A 175 -15.95 -0.26 0.94
N TYR A 176 -15.16 -0.33 -0.13
CA TYR A 176 -14.22 -1.44 -0.29
C TYR A 176 -13.01 -1.36 0.66
N GLY A 177 -12.74 -0.18 1.21
CA GLY A 177 -11.68 0.04 2.21
C GLY A 177 -12.09 -0.36 3.63
N ALA A 178 -13.38 -0.34 3.94
CA ALA A 178 -13.93 -0.57 5.28
C ALA A 178 -15.00 -1.67 5.32
N SER A 179 -14.82 -2.75 4.58
CA SER A 179 -15.72 -3.91 4.63
C SER A 179 -15.46 -4.76 5.87
N ALA A 180 -15.72 -4.21 7.05
CA ALA A 180 -15.48 -4.92 8.31
C ALA A 180 -16.17 -6.30 8.34
N PRO A 181 -15.50 -7.36 8.79
CA PRO A 181 -14.18 -7.38 9.39
C PRO A 181 -13.01 -7.47 8.38
N SER A 182 -13.27 -7.40 7.09
CA SER A 182 -12.30 -7.59 6.03
C SER A 182 -11.68 -6.25 5.60
N MET A 183 -10.63 -5.81 6.32
CA MET A 183 -9.96 -4.54 6.10
C MET A 183 -8.77 -4.72 5.15
N PRO A 184 -8.79 -4.18 3.92
CA PRO A 184 -7.75 -4.43 2.91
C PRO A 184 -6.52 -3.52 3.03
N TYR A 185 -6.60 -2.43 3.76
CA TYR A 185 -5.47 -1.53 3.98
C TYR A 185 -4.50 -2.07 5.04
N LYS A 186 -3.20 -1.88 4.79
CA LYS A 186 -2.09 -2.14 5.71
C LYS A 186 -1.48 -0.85 6.28
N ILE A 187 -2.13 0.28 6.03
CA ILE A 187 -1.71 1.63 6.42
C ILE A 187 -2.86 2.33 7.13
N PRO A 188 -2.57 3.36 7.94
CA PRO A 188 -3.60 4.18 8.54
C PRO A 188 -4.42 4.92 7.48
N TRP A 189 -5.72 4.88 7.63
CA TRP A 189 -6.64 5.65 6.81
C TRP A 189 -7.88 6.02 7.63
N ALA A 190 -8.54 7.09 7.22
CA ALA A 190 -9.81 7.50 7.80
C ALA A 190 -10.74 7.98 6.69
N SER A 191 -12.04 7.73 6.84
CA SER A 191 -13.06 8.25 5.94
C SER A 191 -13.70 9.50 6.55
N SER A 192 -13.89 10.52 5.72
CA SER A 192 -14.72 11.68 6.04
C SER A 192 -15.99 11.68 5.22
N LEU A 193 -16.83 12.71 5.41
CA LEU A 193 -18.02 12.89 4.60
C LEU A 193 -17.67 13.15 3.13
N PHE A 194 -18.64 12.98 2.28
CA PHE A 194 -18.49 13.09 0.84
C PHE A 194 -18.10 14.51 0.40
N GLU A 195 -18.64 15.50 1.09
CA GLU A 195 -18.45 16.91 0.78
C GLU A 195 -17.20 17.54 1.41
N ASP A 196 -16.68 17.04 2.54
CA ASP A 196 -15.66 17.72 3.36
C ASP A 196 -14.28 17.06 3.37
N ASN A 197 -14.04 16.06 2.51
CA ASN A 197 -12.81 15.27 2.58
C ASN A 197 -11.54 16.08 2.26
N ALA A 198 -11.63 17.11 1.43
CA ALA A 198 -10.48 17.96 1.11
C ALA A 198 -10.03 18.73 2.36
N GLU A 199 -10.97 19.34 3.07
CA GLU A 199 -10.74 20.08 4.32
C GLU A 199 -10.27 19.14 5.44
N TYR A 200 -10.86 17.95 5.53
CA TYR A 200 -10.43 16.94 6.48
C TYR A 200 -8.96 16.53 6.26
N GLY A 201 -8.60 16.22 5.02
CA GLY A 201 -7.21 15.89 4.66
C GLY A 201 -6.25 17.06 4.88
N TYR A 202 -6.70 18.28 4.61
CA TYR A 202 -5.94 19.49 4.91
C TYR A 202 -5.75 19.66 6.43
N GLY A 203 -6.79 19.44 7.22
CA GLY A 203 -6.71 19.44 8.69
C GLY A 203 -5.72 18.42 9.24
N MET A 204 -5.66 17.22 8.64
CA MET A 204 -4.64 16.21 8.97
C MET A 204 -3.22 16.71 8.67
N LEU A 205 -3.00 17.38 7.54
CA LEU A 205 -1.71 17.98 7.19
C LEU A 205 -1.31 19.05 8.21
N VAL A 206 -2.19 20.00 8.49
CA VAL A 206 -1.95 21.11 9.44
C VAL A 206 -1.65 20.56 10.84
N SER A 207 -2.44 19.60 11.31
CA SER A 207 -2.19 18.92 12.60
C SER A 207 -0.80 18.29 12.65
N ASN A 208 -0.42 17.56 11.58
CA ASN A 208 0.89 16.96 11.49
C ASN A 208 2.02 18.01 11.51
N GLN A 209 1.84 19.14 10.81
CA GLN A 209 2.80 20.25 10.80
C GLN A 209 2.96 20.87 12.19
N VAL A 210 1.85 21.12 12.89
CA VAL A 210 1.87 21.68 14.26
C VAL A 210 2.63 20.78 15.22
N MET A 211 2.39 19.46 15.17
CA MET A 211 3.08 18.52 16.03
C MET A 211 4.59 18.42 15.69
N ARG A 212 4.92 18.45 14.41
CA ARG A 212 6.31 18.44 13.95
C ARG A 212 7.07 19.73 14.28
N ASN A 213 6.41 20.87 14.27
CA ASN A 213 7.01 22.13 14.73
C ASN A 213 7.37 22.05 16.23
N LYS A 214 6.51 21.46 17.07
CA LYS A 214 6.84 21.21 18.48
C LYS A 214 8.06 20.29 18.65
N ILE A 215 8.17 19.24 17.83
CA ILE A 215 9.37 18.37 17.80
C ILE A 215 10.60 19.18 17.41
N LYS A 216 10.50 20.02 16.39
CA LYS A 216 11.58 20.92 15.96
C LYS A 216 12.04 21.83 17.09
N ASP A 217 11.11 22.43 17.82
CA ASP A 217 11.41 23.29 18.96
C ASP A 217 12.10 22.53 20.10
N ILE A 218 11.69 21.27 20.34
CA ILE A 218 12.33 20.41 21.34
C ILE A 218 13.76 20.05 20.88
N PHE A 219 13.92 19.53 19.68
CA PHE A 219 15.20 19.11 19.13
C PHE A 219 16.22 20.25 19.10
N SER A 220 15.77 21.47 18.80
CA SER A 220 16.63 22.67 18.76
C SER A 220 17.21 23.09 20.13
N LYS A 221 16.68 22.55 21.24
CA LYS A 221 17.22 22.83 22.60
C LYS A 221 18.45 22.00 22.94
N TYR A 222 18.69 20.93 22.20
CA TYR A 222 19.74 19.97 22.49
C TYR A 222 20.86 20.03 21.46
N ASP A 223 22.10 20.04 21.91
CA ASP A 223 23.26 19.86 21.03
C ASP A 223 23.53 18.35 20.83
N ASP A 224 22.68 17.72 20.05
CA ASP A 224 22.70 16.28 19.76
C ASP A 224 22.74 16.05 18.24
N GLU A 225 23.74 15.34 17.76
CA GLU A 225 23.94 15.07 16.33
C GLU A 225 22.77 14.31 15.70
N LEU A 226 22.09 13.46 16.48
CA LEU A 226 20.90 12.74 16.02
C LEU A 226 19.76 13.71 15.71
N PHE A 227 19.55 14.72 16.57
CA PHE A 227 18.53 15.73 16.38
C PHE A 227 18.86 16.71 15.25
N LYS A 228 20.15 17.10 15.13
CA LYS A 228 20.60 17.90 13.98
C LYS A 228 20.31 17.22 12.66
N LYS A 229 20.58 15.92 12.56
CA LYS A 229 20.29 15.10 11.37
C LYS A 229 18.79 15.18 10.97
N TRP A 230 17.90 15.15 11.95
CA TRP A 230 16.46 15.32 11.72
C TRP A 230 16.10 16.74 11.31
N LEU A 231 16.67 17.75 11.97
CA LEU A 231 16.42 19.17 11.69
C LEU A 231 16.81 19.57 10.27
N ASP A 232 17.91 18.99 9.77
CA ASP A 232 18.39 19.22 8.39
C ASP A 232 17.54 18.51 7.34
N ASN A 233 16.90 17.37 7.71
CA ASN A 233 16.17 16.52 6.77
C ASN A 233 14.80 16.09 7.32
N PRO A 234 13.94 17.01 7.74
CA PRO A 234 12.71 16.66 8.46
C PRO A 234 11.69 15.89 7.60
N ASN A 235 11.75 16.00 6.28
CA ASN A 235 10.81 15.37 5.36
C ASN A 235 11.33 14.06 4.74
N ASP A 236 12.57 13.67 5.00
CA ASP A 236 13.10 12.38 4.54
C ASP A 236 12.63 11.25 5.48
N TYR A 237 11.88 10.30 4.91
CA TYR A 237 11.35 9.16 5.67
C TYR A 237 12.47 8.31 6.29
N LYS A 238 13.54 8.00 5.53
CA LYS A 238 14.60 7.10 5.99
C LYS A 238 15.39 7.73 7.13
N ILE A 239 15.73 9.01 6.98
CA ILE A 239 16.45 9.77 7.99
C ILE A 239 15.60 9.92 9.26
N THR A 240 14.36 10.35 9.12
CA THR A 240 13.47 10.54 10.27
C THR A 240 13.12 9.22 10.97
N LYS A 241 13.06 8.11 10.24
CA LYS A 241 12.88 6.76 10.81
C LYS A 241 14.13 6.31 11.57
N GLU A 242 15.32 6.49 10.99
CA GLU A 242 16.59 6.20 11.67
C GLU A 242 16.72 7.00 12.98
N VAL A 243 16.39 8.28 12.93
CA VAL A 243 16.39 9.12 14.14
C VAL A 243 15.42 8.59 15.19
N TYR A 244 14.18 8.28 14.81
CA TYR A 244 13.18 7.70 15.71
C TYR A 244 13.67 6.42 16.39
N ASP A 245 14.28 5.51 15.61
CA ASP A 245 14.74 4.20 16.10
C ASP A 245 15.93 4.32 17.08
N ASN A 246 16.65 5.45 17.08
CA ASN A 246 17.81 5.69 17.93
C ASN A 246 17.54 6.68 19.09
N ILE A 247 16.31 7.22 19.22
CA ILE A 247 15.96 8.11 20.35
C ILE A 247 15.83 7.30 21.64
N ASP A 248 16.54 7.71 22.67
CA ASP A 248 16.27 7.25 24.04
C ASP A 248 15.15 8.08 24.68
N PHE A 249 13.91 7.57 24.57
CA PHE A 249 12.73 8.24 25.16
C PHE A 249 12.74 8.30 26.68
N SER A 250 13.60 7.54 27.37
CA SER A 250 13.76 7.68 28.83
C SER A 250 14.54 8.94 29.18
N LYS A 251 15.51 9.32 28.36
CA LYS A 251 16.28 10.54 28.47
C LYS A 251 15.49 11.77 28.00
N TYR A 252 14.69 11.62 26.95
CA TYR A 252 13.95 12.71 26.31
C TYR A 252 12.43 12.51 26.45
N SER A 253 11.95 12.39 27.68
CA SER A 253 10.56 12.08 28.00
C SER A 253 9.54 13.10 27.45
N GLU A 254 9.96 14.34 27.22
CA GLU A 254 9.13 15.39 26.61
C GLU A 254 8.74 15.06 25.14
N LEU A 255 9.44 14.13 24.48
CA LEU A 255 9.11 13.66 23.13
C LEU A 255 8.01 12.59 23.10
N ILE A 256 7.71 11.95 24.23
CA ILE A 256 6.73 10.84 24.27
C ILE A 256 5.36 11.23 23.69
N PRO A 257 4.79 12.41 23.99
CA PRO A 257 3.51 12.82 23.40
C PRO A 257 3.55 13.02 21.88
N TYR A 258 4.75 13.21 21.30
CA TYR A 258 4.95 13.53 19.89
C TYR A 258 5.59 12.39 19.09
N LYS A 259 5.88 11.24 19.72
CA LYS A 259 6.62 10.13 19.12
C LYS A 259 6.09 9.71 17.74
N ASP A 260 4.77 9.70 17.58
CA ASP A 260 4.12 9.26 16.35
C ASP A 260 4.30 10.24 15.18
N TYR A 261 4.78 11.46 15.44
CA TYR A 261 5.01 12.52 14.46
C TYR A 261 6.48 12.72 14.10
N ILE A 262 7.42 12.01 14.75
CA ILE A 262 8.87 12.13 14.49
C ILE A 262 9.19 11.64 13.08
N VAL A 263 8.64 10.49 12.70
CA VAL A 263 8.83 9.94 11.35
C VAL A 263 7.98 10.71 10.33
N SER A 264 8.60 11.13 9.24
CA SER A 264 7.91 11.84 8.15
C SER A 264 6.74 11.02 7.60
N ARG A 265 5.60 11.68 7.37
CA ARG A 265 4.37 11.10 6.83
C ARG A 265 4.02 11.66 5.47
N ASN A 266 3.49 10.81 4.60
CA ASN A 266 2.89 11.20 3.34
C ASN A 266 1.36 11.17 3.48
N ILE A 267 0.75 12.35 3.65
CA ILE A 267 -0.69 12.49 3.80
C ILE A 267 -1.31 12.67 2.41
N TRP A 268 -2.25 11.79 2.08
CA TRP A 268 -2.96 11.77 0.82
C TRP A 268 -4.46 11.89 1.05
N THR A 269 -5.10 12.74 0.27
CA THR A 269 -6.56 12.88 0.23
C THR A 269 -7.04 12.20 -1.04
N ILE A 270 -7.92 11.22 -0.91
CA ILE A 270 -8.40 10.43 -2.04
C ILE A 270 -9.93 10.35 -2.07
N GLY A 271 -10.48 10.16 -3.26
CA GLY A 271 -11.91 9.95 -3.44
C GLY A 271 -12.28 9.68 -4.89
N GLY A 272 -13.58 9.54 -5.14
CA GLY A 272 -14.13 9.36 -6.48
C GLY A 272 -14.54 10.66 -7.14
N ASP A 273 -15.14 10.54 -8.31
CA ASP A 273 -15.60 11.63 -9.16
C ASP A 273 -16.66 12.51 -8.51
N GLY A 274 -17.62 11.92 -7.78
CA GLY A 274 -18.66 12.67 -7.09
C GLY A 274 -18.11 13.62 -6.02
N TRP A 275 -17.05 13.21 -5.33
CA TRP A 275 -16.31 14.12 -4.47
C TRP A 275 -15.52 15.15 -5.27
N ALA A 276 -14.69 14.70 -6.22
CA ALA A 276 -13.69 15.54 -6.85
C ALA A 276 -14.27 16.55 -7.87
N TYR A 277 -15.36 16.19 -8.56
CA TYR A 277 -15.91 16.99 -9.66
C TYR A 277 -17.33 17.51 -9.40
N ASP A 278 -17.90 17.21 -8.23
CA ASP A 278 -19.25 17.64 -7.87
C ASP A 278 -19.25 18.28 -6.47
N ILE A 279 -19.81 17.62 -5.46
CA ILE A 279 -20.09 18.25 -4.15
C ILE A 279 -18.82 18.68 -3.39
N GLY A 280 -17.72 17.98 -3.55
CA GLY A 280 -16.44 18.28 -2.87
C GLY A 280 -15.52 19.23 -3.64
N PHE A 281 -15.89 19.65 -4.86
CA PHE A 281 -15.03 20.46 -5.73
C PHE A 281 -14.62 21.80 -5.08
N GLY A 282 -15.53 22.49 -4.43
CA GLY A 282 -15.26 23.78 -3.77
C GLY A 282 -14.19 23.64 -2.66
N GLY A 283 -14.23 22.57 -1.88
CA GLY A 283 -13.22 22.27 -0.87
C GLY A 283 -11.86 21.96 -1.48
N ILE A 284 -11.85 21.18 -2.57
CA ILE A 284 -10.61 20.86 -3.30
C ILE A 284 -9.98 22.13 -3.87
N ASP A 285 -10.77 22.98 -4.52
CA ASP A 285 -10.30 24.25 -5.10
C ASP A 285 -9.67 25.15 -4.02
N HIS A 286 -10.35 25.29 -2.87
CA HIS A 286 -9.84 26.05 -1.74
C HIS A 286 -8.53 25.48 -1.18
N VAL A 287 -8.45 24.17 -0.98
CA VAL A 287 -7.27 23.50 -0.45
C VAL A 287 -6.09 23.61 -1.44
N LEU A 288 -6.33 23.48 -2.74
CA LEU A 288 -5.28 23.71 -3.76
C LEU A 288 -4.82 25.16 -3.77
N ALA A 289 -5.72 26.13 -3.56
CA ALA A 289 -5.38 27.54 -3.49
C ALA A 289 -4.53 27.91 -2.26
N SER A 290 -4.50 27.09 -1.21
CA SER A 290 -3.64 27.31 -0.03
C SER A 290 -2.15 27.22 -0.35
N ASN A 291 -1.79 26.54 -1.43
CA ASN A 291 -0.41 26.23 -1.84
C ASN A 291 0.38 25.42 -0.80
N ASP A 292 -0.31 24.75 0.12
CA ASP A 292 0.28 23.79 1.06
C ASP A 292 0.55 22.44 0.40
N ASN A 293 1.44 21.62 0.99
CA ASN A 293 1.83 20.32 0.45
C ASN A 293 0.75 19.25 0.68
N VAL A 294 -0.47 19.49 0.23
CA VAL A 294 -1.56 18.50 0.19
C VAL A 294 -1.42 17.66 -1.08
N LYS A 295 -1.51 16.36 -0.92
CA LYS A 295 -1.48 15.40 -2.03
C LYS A 295 -2.89 14.89 -2.28
N ILE A 296 -3.38 15.03 -3.50
CA ILE A 296 -4.76 14.68 -3.88
C ILE A 296 -4.71 13.64 -5.02
N LEU A 297 -5.54 12.61 -4.92
CA LEU A 297 -5.72 11.56 -5.93
C LEU A 297 -7.20 11.33 -6.21
#